data_04e058cab35552535e9e4318e732f98e
#
_entry.id   04e058cab35552535e9e4318e732f98e
#
_cell.length_a   1.000
_cell.length_b   1.000
_cell.length_c   1.000
_cell.angle_alpha   90.00
_cell.angle_beta   90.00
_cell.angle_gamma   90.00
#
_symmetry.space_group_name_H-M   'P 1'
#
loop_
_entity.id
_entity.type
_entity.pdbx_description
1 polymer ?
#
loop_
_entity_poly.entity_id
_entity_poly.type
_entity_poly.pdbx_seq_one_letter_code
_entity_poly.pdbx_strand_id
1 'polypeptide(L)'
;MIDRDALNQADKGMRNLYLIWAFLLGSLAIYLFVGIYLKDSTGIRMRETSQNEVLRWVLYLVSVVTFAMIYPLKRAIMKIVKRAERPPNTTKNPSSVIARYTTAVITSLAVAESIGIYGLVLYFLGGKKGDLISLFLLSAVAMVLHRPKREELLAMMSREAKEMGP
;
A
#
# COMPACT_ATOMS: atom_id res chain seq x y z
N MET A 1 13.13 29.01 -1.73
CA MET A 1 14.05 28.35 -0.75
C MET A 1 13.17 27.61 0.24
N ILE A 2 13.34 26.30 0.45
CA ILE A 2 12.48 25.54 1.40
C ILE A 2 12.93 25.92 2.81
N ASP A 3 11.99 26.30 3.66
CA ASP A 3 12.24 26.68 5.04
C ASP A 3 12.69 25.48 5.89
N ARG A 4 13.57 25.72 6.89
CA ARG A 4 14.07 24.69 7.80
C ARG A 4 12.95 24.00 8.57
N ASP A 5 11.91 24.72 8.93
CA ASP A 5 10.75 24.16 9.64
C ASP A 5 9.95 23.21 8.75
N ALA A 6 9.82 23.51 7.46
CA ALA A 6 9.18 22.62 6.49
C ALA A 6 9.99 21.31 6.29
N LEU A 7 11.32 21.38 6.31
CA LEU A 7 12.18 20.19 6.25
C LEU A 7 12.04 19.31 7.51
N ASN A 8 12.00 19.91 8.69
CA ASN A 8 11.81 19.20 9.95
C ASN A 8 10.44 18.50 10.01
N GLN A 9 9.39 19.14 9.49
CA GLN A 9 8.06 18.54 9.38
C GLN A 9 8.05 17.38 8.39
N ALA A 10 8.73 17.52 7.25
CA ALA A 10 8.87 16.45 6.27
C ALA A 10 9.59 15.23 6.85
N ASP A 11 10.67 15.42 7.61
CA ASP A 11 11.44 14.34 8.23
C ASP A 11 10.61 13.61 9.32
N LYS A 12 9.83 14.33 10.12
CA LYS A 12 8.88 13.72 11.08
C LYS A 12 7.81 12.92 10.37
N GLY A 13 7.21 13.47 9.31
CA GLY A 13 6.20 12.79 8.49
C GLY A 13 6.75 11.51 7.86
N MET A 14 7.96 11.55 7.31
CA MET A 14 8.63 10.40 6.72
C MET A 14 8.92 9.31 7.75
N ARG A 15 9.37 9.65 8.95
CA ARG A 15 9.61 8.67 10.02
C ARG A 15 8.35 7.92 10.39
N ASN A 16 7.24 8.62 10.55
CA ASN A 16 5.95 7.99 10.83
C ASN A 16 5.50 7.08 9.67
N LEU A 17 5.74 7.50 8.45
CA LEU A 17 5.37 6.73 7.26
C LEU A 17 6.20 5.44 7.12
N TYR A 18 7.49 5.47 7.47
CA TYR A 18 8.33 4.27 7.55
C TYR A 18 7.87 3.31 8.65
N LEU A 19 7.43 3.83 9.80
CA LEU A 19 6.87 2.99 10.87
C LEU A 19 5.57 2.29 10.41
N ILE A 20 4.68 3.01 9.75
CA ILE A 20 3.45 2.43 9.18
C ILE A 20 3.79 1.35 8.14
N TRP A 21 4.74 1.63 7.24
CA TRP A 21 5.19 0.67 6.24
C TRP A 21 5.77 -0.60 6.87
N ALA A 22 6.62 -0.46 7.89
CA ALA A 22 7.21 -1.59 8.60
C ALA A 22 6.14 -2.40 9.37
N PHE A 23 5.15 -1.71 9.95
CA PHE A 23 4.02 -2.36 10.63
C PHE A 23 3.17 -3.18 9.65
N LEU A 24 2.84 -2.63 8.48
CA LEU A 24 2.09 -3.35 7.44
C LEU A 24 2.87 -4.56 6.88
N LEU A 25 4.19 -4.45 6.72
CA LEU A 25 5.02 -5.61 6.39
C LEU A 25 5.03 -6.66 7.50
N GLY A 26 5.06 -6.24 8.74
CA GLY A 26 4.98 -7.13 9.91
C GLY A 26 3.63 -7.83 10.00
N SER A 27 2.51 -7.11 9.77
CA SER A 27 1.17 -7.70 9.74
C SER A 27 1.05 -8.81 8.69
N LEU A 28 1.66 -8.57 7.52
CA LEU A 28 1.70 -9.55 6.45
C LEU A 28 2.39 -10.86 6.92
N ALA A 29 3.53 -10.76 7.62
CA ALA A 29 4.23 -11.93 8.17
C ALA A 29 3.39 -12.67 9.24
N ILE A 30 2.66 -11.91 10.07
CA ILE A 30 1.73 -12.48 11.06
C ILE A 30 0.61 -13.24 10.36
N TYR A 31 0.02 -12.72 9.31
CA TYR A 31 -1.04 -13.40 8.55
C TYR A 31 -0.54 -14.72 7.94
N LEU A 32 0.69 -14.75 7.42
CA LEU A 32 1.29 -15.97 6.91
C LEU A 32 1.43 -17.04 8.01
N PHE A 33 2.01 -16.62 9.15
CA PHE A 33 2.23 -17.53 10.27
C PHE A 33 0.91 -18.07 10.83
N VAL A 34 -0.05 -17.18 11.10
CA VAL A 34 -1.37 -17.54 11.63
C VAL A 34 -2.13 -18.44 10.65
N GLY A 35 -2.09 -18.13 9.35
CA GLY A 35 -2.74 -18.93 8.32
C GLY A 35 -2.23 -20.36 8.29
N ILE A 36 -0.91 -20.56 8.30
CA ILE A 36 -0.29 -21.89 8.31
C ILE A 36 -0.62 -22.61 9.61
N TYR A 37 -0.44 -21.95 10.75
CA TYR A 37 -0.67 -22.54 12.07
C TYR A 37 -2.12 -23.00 12.26
N LEU A 38 -3.10 -22.15 11.93
CA LEU A 38 -4.52 -22.49 12.09
C LEU A 38 -4.92 -23.67 11.20
N LYS A 39 -4.49 -23.70 9.94
CA LYS A 39 -4.84 -24.80 9.04
C LYS A 39 -4.23 -26.13 9.46
N ASP A 40 -2.98 -26.11 9.94
CA ASP A 40 -2.31 -27.31 10.42
C ASP A 40 -2.94 -27.81 11.75
N SER A 41 -3.39 -26.90 12.64
CA SER A 41 -3.99 -27.23 13.95
C SER A 41 -5.43 -27.69 13.85
N THR A 42 -6.23 -27.13 12.94
CA THR A 42 -7.68 -27.44 12.85
C THR A 42 -7.99 -28.63 11.97
N GLY A 43 -7.04 -29.16 11.23
CA GLY A 43 -7.22 -30.30 10.34
C GLY A 43 -8.27 -30.06 9.24
N ILE A 44 -8.69 -28.82 9.02
CA ILE A 44 -9.69 -28.46 8.00
C ILE A 44 -9.12 -28.76 6.61
N ARG A 45 -9.37 -29.99 6.16
CA ARG A 45 -9.18 -30.37 4.76
C ARG A 45 -10.46 -30.08 4.00
N MET A 46 -10.63 -28.87 3.50
CA MET A 46 -11.69 -28.63 2.53
C MET A 46 -11.41 -29.43 1.28
N ARG A 47 -12.44 -30.18 0.83
CA ARG A 47 -12.39 -31.06 -0.33
C ARG A 47 -12.06 -30.21 -1.57
N GLU A 48 -11.04 -30.61 -2.33
CA GLU A 48 -10.76 -30.03 -3.64
C GLU A 48 -11.98 -30.23 -4.54
N THR A 49 -12.74 -29.18 -4.77
CA THR A 49 -13.88 -29.16 -5.68
C THR A 49 -13.47 -28.34 -6.91
N SER A 50 -13.97 -28.69 -8.10
CA SER A 50 -13.68 -27.96 -9.34
C SER A 50 -13.99 -26.44 -9.25
N GLN A 51 -14.91 -26.05 -8.39
CA GLN A 51 -15.21 -24.65 -8.08
C GLN A 51 -14.00 -23.90 -7.46
N ASN A 52 -13.14 -24.61 -6.75
CA ASN A 52 -11.94 -23.99 -6.13
C ASN A 52 -10.90 -23.60 -7.17
N GLU A 53 -10.84 -24.26 -8.32
CA GLU A 53 -9.93 -23.89 -9.40
C GLU A 53 -10.34 -22.58 -10.07
N VAL A 54 -11.61 -22.38 -10.35
CA VAL A 54 -12.13 -21.12 -10.92
C VAL A 54 -11.86 -19.96 -9.95
N LEU A 55 -12.16 -20.14 -8.67
CA LEU A 55 -11.90 -19.14 -7.64
C LEU A 55 -10.40 -18.79 -7.53
N ARG A 56 -9.54 -19.80 -7.62
CA ARG A 56 -8.10 -19.64 -7.62
C ARG A 56 -7.65 -18.72 -8.77
N TRP A 57 -8.06 -19.01 -10.00
CA TRP A 57 -7.71 -18.19 -11.16
C TRP A 57 -8.26 -16.76 -11.05
N VAL A 58 -9.50 -16.60 -10.56
CA VAL A 58 -10.10 -15.28 -10.33
C VAL A 58 -9.27 -14.48 -9.32
N LEU A 59 -8.87 -15.06 -8.18
CA LEU A 59 -8.09 -14.36 -7.17
C LEU A 59 -6.67 -14.02 -7.66
N TYR A 60 -6.04 -14.90 -8.46
CA TYR A 60 -4.76 -14.57 -9.11
C TYR A 60 -4.92 -13.41 -10.10
N LEU A 61 -5.96 -13.44 -10.94
CA LEU A 61 -6.25 -12.36 -11.89
C LEU A 61 -6.46 -11.03 -11.15
N VAL A 62 -7.33 -11.03 -10.12
CA VAL A 62 -7.58 -9.85 -9.28
C VAL A 62 -6.29 -9.34 -8.65
N SER A 63 -5.43 -10.23 -8.14
CA SER A 63 -4.16 -9.86 -7.53
C SER A 63 -3.21 -9.18 -8.54
N VAL A 64 -3.11 -9.71 -9.76
CA VAL A 64 -2.28 -9.13 -10.83
C VAL A 64 -2.84 -7.76 -11.25
N VAL A 65 -4.15 -7.65 -11.43
CA VAL A 65 -4.80 -6.37 -11.76
C VAL A 65 -4.60 -5.36 -10.64
N THR A 66 -4.77 -5.77 -9.38
CA THR A 66 -4.54 -4.93 -8.19
C THR A 66 -3.09 -4.44 -8.17
N PHE A 67 -2.11 -5.32 -8.38
CA PHE A 67 -0.70 -4.97 -8.45
C PHE A 67 -0.43 -3.92 -9.55
N ALA A 68 -0.95 -4.12 -10.76
CA ALA A 68 -0.80 -3.19 -11.87
C ALA A 68 -1.46 -1.83 -11.60
N MET A 69 -2.57 -1.83 -10.85
CA MET A 69 -3.34 -0.62 -10.53
C MET A 69 -2.72 0.25 -9.42
N ILE A 70 -1.79 -0.27 -8.60
CA ILE A 70 -1.21 0.50 -7.49
C ILE A 70 -0.52 1.78 -8.00
N TYR A 71 0.23 1.70 -9.09
CA TYR A 71 0.94 2.84 -9.65
C TYR A 71 0.03 3.96 -10.18
N PRO A 72 -0.95 3.68 -11.06
CA PRO A 72 -1.90 4.70 -11.49
C PRO A 72 -2.79 5.20 -10.35
N LEU A 73 -3.14 4.35 -9.38
CA LEU A 73 -3.91 4.73 -8.19
C LEU A 73 -3.15 5.77 -7.34
N LYS A 74 -1.88 5.53 -7.04
CA LYS A 74 -1.03 6.49 -6.31
C LYS A 74 -1.04 7.86 -7.01
N ARG A 75 -0.90 7.87 -8.34
CA ARG A 75 -0.95 9.12 -9.14
C ARG A 75 -2.32 9.79 -9.13
N ALA A 76 -3.39 9.00 -9.22
CA ALA A 76 -4.77 9.51 -9.21
C ALA A 76 -5.09 10.15 -7.85
N ILE A 77 -4.76 9.50 -6.74
CA ILE A 77 -4.97 10.03 -5.38
C ILE A 77 -4.25 11.37 -5.22
N MET A 78 -2.98 11.46 -5.62
CA MET A 78 -2.23 12.72 -5.55
C MET A 78 -2.89 13.86 -6.34
N LYS A 79 -3.52 13.56 -7.48
CA LYS A 79 -4.25 14.56 -8.29
C LYS A 79 -5.59 14.95 -7.67
N ILE A 80 -6.35 13.99 -7.16
CA ILE A 80 -7.68 14.21 -6.57
C ILE A 80 -7.55 15.05 -5.31
N VAL A 81 -6.63 14.70 -4.41
CA VAL A 81 -6.42 15.46 -3.18
C VAL A 81 -5.92 16.89 -3.47
N LYS A 82 -5.06 17.06 -4.50
CA LYS A 82 -4.66 18.41 -4.97
C LYS A 82 -5.86 19.26 -5.42
N ARG A 83 -6.89 18.62 -5.99
CA ARG A 83 -8.13 19.33 -6.41
C ARG A 83 -9.04 19.66 -5.24
N ALA A 84 -9.17 18.76 -4.27
CA ALA A 84 -10.05 18.93 -3.12
C ALA A 84 -9.56 20.04 -2.16
N GLU A 85 -8.24 20.26 -2.09
CA GLU A 85 -7.61 21.27 -1.23
C GLU A 85 -7.54 22.68 -1.87
N ARG A 86 -8.24 22.93 -2.98
CA ARG A 86 -8.33 24.26 -3.63
C ARG A 86 -9.58 25.06 -3.22
N PRO A 87 -9.71 25.58 -1.99
CA PRO A 87 -10.52 26.75 -1.74
C PRO A 87 -9.72 27.99 -2.16
N PRO A 88 -10.39 29.02 -2.73
CA PRO A 88 -9.73 30.16 -3.38
C PRO A 88 -8.90 31.06 -2.46
N ASN A 89 -8.86 30.83 -1.13
CA ASN A 89 -8.26 31.73 -0.16
C ASN A 89 -7.40 31.08 0.94
N THR A 90 -6.98 29.83 0.82
CA THR A 90 -6.16 29.22 1.86
C THR A 90 -4.66 29.26 1.49
N THR A 91 -3.87 29.88 2.37
CA THR A 91 -2.40 29.80 2.35
C THR A 91 -1.97 28.34 2.24
N LYS A 92 -1.29 28.00 1.13
CA LYS A 92 -0.76 26.65 0.89
C LYS A 92 0.29 26.32 1.94
N ASN A 93 -0.09 25.54 2.94
CA ASN A 93 0.80 25.11 4.00
C ASN A 93 1.63 23.90 3.55
N PRO A 94 2.93 23.84 3.88
CA PRO A 94 3.78 22.66 3.64
C PRO A 94 3.17 21.37 4.20
N SER A 95 2.40 21.46 5.28
CA SER A 95 1.69 20.34 5.89
C SER A 95 0.67 19.67 4.96
N SER A 96 0.08 20.42 4.00
CA SER A 96 -0.87 19.86 3.05
C SER A 96 -0.21 18.92 2.04
N VAL A 97 1.01 19.25 1.60
CA VAL A 97 1.81 18.40 0.69
C VAL A 97 2.16 17.08 1.37
N ILE A 98 2.61 17.16 2.63
CA ILE A 98 2.96 15.99 3.44
C ILE A 98 1.73 15.10 3.63
N ALA A 99 0.56 15.67 3.96
CA ALA A 99 -0.68 14.93 4.14
C ALA A 99 -1.09 14.21 2.84
N ARG A 100 -1.03 14.86 1.68
CA ARG A 100 -1.34 14.25 0.37
C ARG A 100 -0.42 13.09 0.06
N TYR A 101 0.89 13.28 0.25
CA TYR A 101 1.87 12.22 0.01
C TYR A 101 1.61 11.04 0.93
N THR A 102 1.40 11.29 2.22
CA THR A 102 1.10 10.28 3.24
C THR A 102 -0.16 9.48 2.87
N THR A 103 -1.25 10.15 2.54
CA THR A 103 -2.50 9.49 2.12
C THR A 103 -2.28 8.61 0.89
N ALA A 104 -1.59 9.12 -0.14
CA ALA A 104 -1.33 8.35 -1.36
C ALA A 104 -0.47 7.10 -1.09
N VAL A 105 0.54 7.21 -0.23
CA VAL A 105 1.41 6.07 0.13
C VAL A 105 0.66 5.06 0.98
N ILE A 106 -0.04 5.48 2.04
CA ILE A 106 -0.81 4.57 2.91
C ILE A 106 -1.86 3.81 2.11
N THR A 107 -2.63 4.49 1.25
CA THR A 107 -3.63 3.82 0.41
C THR A 107 -2.98 2.82 -0.54
N SER A 108 -1.84 3.17 -1.15
CA SER A 108 -1.11 2.25 -2.03
C SER A 108 -0.62 1.00 -1.29
N LEU A 109 -0.14 1.16 -0.05
CA LEU A 109 0.31 0.06 0.80
C LEU A 109 -0.86 -0.82 1.25
N ALA A 110 -2.00 -0.24 1.62
CA ALA A 110 -3.21 -1.00 1.99
C ALA A 110 -3.73 -1.83 0.81
N VAL A 111 -3.70 -1.28 -0.41
CA VAL A 111 -4.03 -2.02 -1.63
C VAL A 111 -3.02 -3.13 -1.91
N ALA A 112 -1.72 -2.91 -1.66
CA ALA A 112 -0.71 -3.95 -1.77
C ALA A 112 -0.92 -5.09 -0.75
N GLU A 113 -1.31 -4.76 0.49
CA GLU A 113 -1.62 -5.73 1.56
C GLU A 113 -2.81 -6.62 1.18
N SER A 114 -3.84 -6.08 0.50
CA SER A 114 -5.01 -6.86 0.10
C SER A 114 -4.66 -8.07 -0.77
N ILE A 115 -3.58 -8.01 -1.54
CA ILE A 115 -3.08 -9.15 -2.33
C ILE A 115 -2.68 -10.32 -1.40
N GLY A 116 -2.02 -10.04 -0.28
CA GLY A 116 -1.68 -11.04 0.73
C GLY A 116 -2.92 -11.65 1.39
N ILE A 117 -3.93 -10.81 1.66
CA ILE A 117 -5.22 -11.27 2.19
C ILE A 117 -5.94 -12.21 1.21
N TYR A 118 -5.90 -11.94 -0.10
CA TYR A 118 -6.45 -12.86 -1.11
C TYR A 118 -5.75 -14.22 -1.06
N GLY A 119 -4.42 -14.25 -0.84
CA GLY A 119 -3.67 -15.47 -0.62
C GLY A 119 -4.14 -16.25 0.60
N LEU A 120 -4.41 -15.55 1.70
CA LEU A 120 -4.93 -16.14 2.93
C LEU A 120 -6.33 -16.73 2.74
N VAL A 121 -7.22 -15.97 2.11
CA VAL A 121 -8.58 -16.42 1.78
C VAL A 121 -8.54 -17.67 0.91
N LEU A 122 -7.73 -17.66 -0.17
CA LEU A 122 -7.58 -18.81 -1.04
C LEU A 122 -7.08 -20.05 -0.28
N TYR A 123 -6.12 -19.85 0.61
CA TYR A 123 -5.54 -20.93 1.41
C TYR A 123 -6.58 -21.57 2.35
N PHE A 124 -7.43 -20.78 2.99
CA PHE A 124 -8.51 -21.30 3.82
C PHE A 124 -9.64 -21.99 3.03
N LEU A 125 -9.88 -21.55 1.80
CA LEU A 125 -10.86 -22.16 0.90
C LEU A 125 -10.38 -23.45 0.19
N GLY A 126 -9.29 -24.03 0.64
CA GLY A 126 -8.77 -25.28 0.08
C GLY A 126 -7.57 -25.14 -0.85
N GLY A 127 -7.06 -23.93 -1.02
CA GLY A 127 -5.84 -23.66 -1.80
C GLY A 127 -4.59 -24.32 -1.21
N LYS A 128 -3.55 -24.44 -2.06
CA LYS A 128 -2.26 -25.03 -1.68
C LYS A 128 -1.41 -24.04 -0.89
N LYS A 129 -0.51 -24.52 -0.04
CA LYS A 129 0.49 -23.66 0.64
C LYS A 129 1.28 -22.79 -0.36
N GLY A 130 1.54 -23.32 -1.58
CA GLY A 130 2.18 -22.56 -2.64
C GLY A 130 1.40 -21.33 -3.09
N ASP A 131 0.08 -21.39 -3.14
CA ASP A 131 -0.76 -20.26 -3.54
C ASP A 131 -0.68 -19.13 -2.49
N LEU A 132 -0.74 -19.48 -1.20
CA LEU A 132 -0.56 -18.54 -0.11
C LEU A 132 0.80 -17.84 -0.21
N ILE A 133 1.88 -18.61 -0.35
CA ILE A 133 3.25 -18.07 -0.41
C ILE A 133 3.43 -17.17 -1.64
N SER A 134 2.90 -17.59 -2.80
CA SER A 134 3.04 -16.81 -4.05
C SER A 134 2.35 -15.45 -3.97
N LEU A 135 1.10 -15.39 -3.47
CA LEU A 135 0.37 -14.14 -3.33
C LEU A 135 0.95 -13.27 -2.20
N PHE A 136 1.46 -13.90 -1.16
CA PHE A 136 2.17 -13.22 -0.09
C PHE A 136 3.46 -12.55 -0.59
N LEU A 137 4.28 -13.27 -1.36
CA LEU A 137 5.49 -12.70 -1.96
C LEU A 137 5.15 -11.57 -2.93
N LEU A 138 4.09 -11.71 -3.73
CA LEU A 138 3.62 -10.66 -4.63
C LEU A 138 3.23 -9.39 -3.84
N SER A 139 2.50 -9.55 -2.74
CA SER A 139 2.15 -8.45 -1.83
C SER A 139 3.38 -7.79 -1.22
N ALA A 140 4.34 -8.59 -0.71
CA ALA A 140 5.58 -8.08 -0.13
C ALA A 140 6.41 -7.30 -1.15
N VAL A 141 6.54 -7.81 -2.38
CA VAL A 141 7.21 -7.12 -3.49
C VAL A 141 6.50 -5.81 -3.81
N ALA A 142 5.17 -5.80 -3.89
CA ALA A 142 4.40 -4.58 -4.11
C ALA A 142 4.68 -3.52 -3.03
N MET A 143 4.69 -3.91 -1.75
CA MET A 143 4.99 -3.02 -0.62
C MET A 143 6.42 -2.47 -0.66
N VAL A 144 7.41 -3.29 -1.05
CA VAL A 144 8.80 -2.86 -1.18
C VAL A 144 8.99 -1.90 -2.34
N LEU A 145 8.36 -2.15 -3.49
CA LEU A 145 8.40 -1.26 -4.65
C LEU A 145 7.75 0.10 -4.37
N HIS A 146 6.67 0.11 -3.58
CA HIS A 146 5.92 1.32 -3.24
C HIS A 146 6.29 1.92 -1.87
N ARG A 147 7.48 1.54 -1.33
CA ARG A 147 8.00 2.11 -0.09
C ARG A 147 8.02 3.64 -0.12
N PRO A 148 7.87 4.31 1.03
CA PRO A 148 8.00 5.76 1.12
C PRO A 148 9.38 6.22 0.64
N LYS A 149 9.43 7.25 -0.23
CA LYS A 149 10.69 7.83 -0.72
C LYS A 149 10.74 9.30 -0.35
N ARG A 150 11.75 9.69 0.43
CA ARG A 150 11.97 11.09 0.85
C ARG A 150 12.14 12.01 -0.36
N GLU A 151 12.83 11.53 -1.39
CA GLU A 151 13.07 12.29 -2.62
C GLU A 151 11.79 12.68 -3.34
N GLU A 152 10.78 11.77 -3.39
CA GLU A 152 9.48 12.06 -3.99
C GLU A 152 8.75 13.18 -3.23
N LEU A 153 8.77 13.15 -1.89
CA LEU A 153 8.16 14.18 -1.05
C LEU A 153 8.84 15.54 -1.26
N LEU A 154 10.18 15.58 -1.21
CA LEU A 154 10.94 16.83 -1.41
C LEU A 154 10.76 17.38 -2.83
N ALA A 155 10.69 16.52 -3.85
CA ALA A 155 10.40 16.94 -5.21
C ALA A 155 8.99 17.54 -5.36
N MET A 156 8.00 17.01 -4.63
CA MET A 156 6.66 17.59 -4.60
C MET A 156 6.65 18.96 -3.92
N MET A 157 7.30 19.10 -2.77
CA MET A 157 7.43 20.38 -2.05
C MET A 157 8.14 21.44 -2.89
N SER A 158 9.22 21.08 -3.59
CA SER A 158 9.96 22.02 -4.44
C SER A 158 9.17 22.48 -5.67
N ARG A 159 8.35 21.60 -6.27
CA ARG A 159 7.45 21.96 -7.39
C ARG A 159 6.39 22.94 -6.94
N GLU A 160 5.76 22.70 -5.79
CA GLU A 160 4.76 23.64 -5.26
C GLU A 160 5.36 24.99 -4.85
N ALA A 161 6.58 25.01 -4.31
CA ALA A 161 7.29 26.24 -4.02
C ALA A 161 7.58 27.07 -5.30
N LYS A 162 7.90 26.39 -6.41
CA LYS A 162 8.10 27.05 -7.72
C LYS A 162 6.79 27.56 -8.35
N GLU A 163 5.66 26.84 -8.16
CA GLU A 163 4.36 27.28 -8.66
C GLU A 163 3.83 28.52 -7.88
N MET A 164 4.44 28.83 -6.72
CA MET A 164 4.06 29.97 -5.89
C MET A 164 4.77 31.28 -6.30
N GLY A 165 5.82 31.23 -7.18
CA GLY A 165 6.53 32.39 -7.73
C GLY A 165 6.91 33.48 -6.73
N PRO A 166 7.82 34.39 -7.02
CA PRO A 166 8.00 35.57 -6.17
C PRO A 166 6.77 36.48 -6.23
#